data_73a7091ba69eb4376772f9db789ae775
#
_entry.id   73a7091ba69eb4376772f9db789ae775
#
_cell.length_a   1.000
_cell.length_b   1.000
_cell.length_c   1.000
_cell.angle_alpha   90.00
_cell.angle_beta   90.00
_cell.angle_gamma   90.00
#
_symmetry.space_group_name_H-M   'P 1'
#
loop_
_entity.id
_entity.type
_entity.pdbx_description
1 polymer ?
#
loop_
_entity_poly.entity_id
_entity_poly.type
_entity_poly.pdbx_seq_one_letter_code
_entity_poly.pdbx_strand_id
1 'polypeptide(L)'
;MSSNLPINKQIEKYIDEHSLKLHPVQNEIIKYNDTLGKKKKLQISINQCHFLYLLTKLFKPKKILEIGTFTGLSSLSMCIGLEKDSKITTLDKNKETSLVAKKFFEKAKVSEQIDIIIDEAVNSINKLIIQKKLFDLIFIDADKENYKKYYELSINLLKKDGFIIIDNVLWHGEIVDKNNKEHLTKIIRDFNTYVNNDVRVENIIIPIGDGFSICRKL
;
A
#
# COMPACT_ATOMS: atom_id res chain seq x y z
N MET A 1 24.86 12.01 19.01
CA MET A 1 24.18 11.12 18.03
C MET A 1 22.79 10.84 18.59
N SER A 2 21.73 11.19 17.87
CA SER A 2 20.37 10.81 18.27
C SER A 2 20.25 9.29 18.10
N SER A 3 20.08 8.57 19.20
CA SER A 3 19.74 7.15 19.15
C SER A 3 18.30 7.04 18.62
N ASN A 4 18.09 6.29 17.54
CA ASN A 4 16.73 5.97 17.10
C ASN A 4 16.03 5.18 18.21
N LEU A 5 14.82 5.60 18.57
CA LEU A 5 14.00 4.90 19.55
C LEU A 5 13.58 3.53 18.99
N PRO A 6 13.95 2.40 19.62
CA PRO A 6 13.44 1.11 19.19
C PRO A 6 11.94 1.03 19.48
N ILE A 7 11.14 0.77 18.45
CA ILE A 7 9.69 0.63 18.59
C ILE A 7 9.37 -0.80 19.05
N ASN A 8 8.87 -0.93 20.29
CA ASN A 8 8.37 -2.18 20.85
C ASN A 8 6.84 -2.13 20.98
N LYS A 9 6.21 -3.26 21.34
CA LYS A 9 4.75 -3.37 21.47
C LYS A 9 4.10 -2.34 22.43
N GLN A 10 4.82 -1.91 23.48
CA GLN A 10 4.29 -0.90 24.40
C GLN A 10 4.25 0.48 23.75
N ILE A 11 5.30 0.81 22.99
CA ILE A 11 5.36 2.08 22.23
C ILE A 11 4.34 2.06 21.08
N GLU A 12 4.21 0.94 20.36
CA GLU A 12 3.15 0.78 19.34
C GLU A 12 1.77 1.03 19.94
N LYS A 13 1.45 0.40 21.06
CA LYS A 13 0.19 0.61 21.76
C LYS A 13 -0.02 2.08 22.17
N TYR A 14 1.02 2.72 22.71
CA TYR A 14 0.96 4.14 23.06
C TYR A 14 0.67 5.03 21.86
N ILE A 15 1.33 4.75 20.72
CA ILE A 15 1.10 5.47 19.45
C ILE A 15 -0.35 5.29 18.99
N ASP A 16 -0.89 4.08 19.02
CA ASP A 16 -2.27 3.79 18.61
C ASP A 16 -3.30 4.49 19.52
N GLU A 17 -3.03 4.54 20.84
CA GLU A 17 -3.89 5.20 21.80
C GLU A 17 -3.88 6.74 21.69
N HIS A 18 -2.77 7.31 21.19
CA HIS A 18 -2.56 8.77 21.05
C HIS A 18 -2.67 9.27 19.62
N SER A 19 -3.05 8.41 18.70
CA SER A 19 -3.27 8.76 17.29
C SER A 19 -4.76 8.92 16.97
N LEU A 20 -5.07 9.37 15.76
CA LEU A 20 -6.44 9.47 15.25
C LEU A 20 -7.16 8.12 15.39
N LYS A 21 -8.40 8.14 15.81
CA LYS A 21 -9.21 6.92 15.82
C LYS A 21 -9.57 6.51 14.41
N LEU A 22 -9.47 5.21 14.15
CA LEU A 22 -9.90 4.64 12.88
C LEU A 22 -11.41 4.88 12.64
N HIS A 23 -11.77 4.99 11.37
CA HIS A 23 -13.17 4.99 10.97
C HIS A 23 -13.86 3.69 11.44
N PRO A 24 -15.14 3.71 11.87
CA PRO A 24 -15.83 2.51 12.36
C PRO A 24 -15.73 1.31 11.43
N VAL A 25 -15.84 1.52 10.10
CA VAL A 25 -15.72 0.44 9.11
C VAL A 25 -14.30 -0.12 9.01
N GLN A 26 -13.24 0.67 9.22
CA GLN A 26 -11.87 0.12 9.31
C GLN A 26 -11.74 -0.85 10.49
N ASN A 27 -12.31 -0.53 11.64
CA ASN A 27 -12.34 -1.45 12.79
C ASN A 27 -13.11 -2.74 12.49
N GLU A 28 -14.16 -2.67 11.68
CA GLU A 28 -14.89 -3.86 11.25
C GLU A 28 -14.09 -4.72 10.27
N ILE A 29 -13.36 -4.10 9.33
CA ILE A 29 -12.43 -4.83 8.45
C ILE A 29 -11.38 -5.57 9.27
N ILE A 30 -10.76 -4.92 10.26
CA ILE A 30 -9.76 -5.53 11.15
C ILE A 30 -10.36 -6.72 11.90
N LYS A 31 -11.56 -6.56 12.50
CA LYS A 31 -12.26 -7.65 13.19
C LYS A 31 -12.59 -8.81 12.24
N TYR A 32 -13.00 -8.52 11.02
CA TYR A 32 -13.23 -9.54 10.01
C TYR A 32 -11.91 -10.27 9.67
N ASN A 33 -10.83 -9.54 9.47
CA ASN A 33 -9.52 -10.12 9.16
C ASN A 33 -9.00 -11.00 10.31
N ASP A 34 -9.35 -10.72 11.57
CA ASP A 34 -9.03 -11.58 12.71
C ASP A 34 -9.62 -12.99 12.57
N THR A 35 -10.71 -13.15 11.82
CA THR A 35 -11.33 -14.45 11.55
C THR A 35 -10.66 -15.24 10.43
N LEU A 36 -9.77 -14.63 9.65
CA LEU A 36 -9.14 -15.23 8.47
C LEU A 36 -7.87 -16.06 8.76
N GLY A 37 -7.55 -16.30 10.04
CA GLY A 37 -6.40 -17.07 10.46
C GLY A 37 -5.08 -16.48 9.92
N LYS A 38 -4.28 -17.28 9.22
CA LYS A 38 -2.97 -16.82 8.69
C LYS A 38 -3.08 -15.66 7.70
N LYS A 39 -4.21 -15.51 7.00
CA LYS A 39 -4.40 -14.42 6.03
C LYS A 39 -4.51 -13.04 6.70
N LYS A 40 -4.77 -12.96 8.01
CA LYS A 40 -4.72 -11.69 8.76
C LYS A 40 -3.42 -10.91 8.53
N LYS A 41 -2.30 -11.60 8.31
CA LYS A 41 -0.99 -10.98 8.06
C LYS A 41 -0.92 -10.15 6.77
N LEU A 42 -1.93 -10.26 5.89
CA LEU A 42 -1.98 -9.52 4.63
C LEU A 42 -2.56 -8.10 4.79
N GLN A 43 -3.04 -7.74 5.98
CA GLN A 43 -3.52 -6.37 6.21
C GLN A 43 -2.39 -5.45 6.66
N ILE A 44 -2.50 -4.19 6.28
CA ILE A 44 -1.64 -3.12 6.78
C ILE A 44 -1.86 -2.85 8.28
N SER A 45 -0.88 -2.27 8.96
CA SER A 45 -0.98 -1.86 10.36
C SER A 45 -1.84 -0.60 10.55
N ILE A 46 -2.26 -0.32 11.79
CA ILE A 46 -3.03 0.89 12.15
C ILE A 46 -2.23 2.16 11.79
N ASN A 47 -0.93 2.17 12.08
CA ASN A 47 -0.08 3.31 11.76
C ASN A 47 0.04 3.55 10.25
N GLN A 48 0.06 2.48 9.44
CA GLN A 48 0.00 2.59 7.98
C GLN A 48 -1.36 3.14 7.51
N CYS A 49 -2.47 2.75 8.15
CA CYS A 49 -3.79 3.35 7.86
C CYS A 49 -3.77 4.87 8.08
N HIS A 50 -3.24 5.32 9.23
CA HIS A 50 -3.15 6.75 9.56
C HIS A 50 -2.23 7.51 8.60
N PHE A 51 -1.11 6.91 8.24
CA PHE A 51 -0.17 7.51 7.30
C PHE A 51 -0.82 7.70 5.91
N LEU A 52 -1.45 6.66 5.36
CA LEU A 52 -2.11 6.71 4.06
C LEU A 52 -3.26 7.72 4.04
N TYR A 53 -4.06 7.77 5.11
CA TYR A 53 -5.09 8.79 5.29
C TYR A 53 -4.52 10.22 5.27
N LEU A 54 -3.49 10.46 6.09
CA LEU A 54 -2.91 11.80 6.20
C LEU A 54 -2.19 12.22 4.91
N LEU A 55 -1.50 11.28 4.27
CA LEU A 55 -0.84 11.52 2.98
C LEU A 55 -1.85 11.95 1.92
N THR A 56 -2.99 11.25 1.79
CA THR A 56 -4.01 11.60 0.80
C THR A 56 -4.66 12.95 1.11
N LYS A 57 -4.82 13.30 2.40
CA LYS A 57 -5.26 14.64 2.83
C LYS A 57 -4.31 15.76 2.43
N LEU A 58 -3.00 15.52 2.56
CA LEU A 58 -1.96 16.52 2.27
C LEU A 58 -1.68 16.63 0.78
N PHE A 59 -1.51 15.50 0.11
CA PHE A 59 -1.14 15.45 -1.32
C PHE A 59 -2.34 15.68 -2.25
N LYS A 60 -3.58 15.37 -1.78
CA LYS A 60 -4.84 15.53 -2.54
C LYS A 60 -4.81 14.89 -3.93
N PRO A 61 -4.40 13.62 -4.06
CA PRO A 61 -4.35 12.96 -5.36
C PRO A 61 -5.76 12.82 -5.92
N LYS A 62 -5.94 13.05 -7.23
CA LYS A 62 -7.21 12.87 -7.91
C LYS A 62 -7.42 11.44 -8.38
N LYS A 63 -6.34 10.73 -8.70
CA LYS A 63 -6.38 9.35 -9.18
C LYS A 63 -5.32 8.52 -8.47
N ILE A 64 -5.77 7.49 -7.78
CA ILE A 64 -4.91 6.52 -7.11
C ILE A 64 -5.05 5.16 -7.80
N LEU A 65 -3.93 4.47 -8.01
CA LEU A 65 -3.89 3.05 -8.33
C LEU A 65 -3.40 2.28 -7.12
N GLU A 66 -4.08 1.22 -6.75
CA GLU A 66 -3.63 0.28 -5.72
C GLU A 66 -3.45 -1.10 -6.34
N ILE A 67 -2.35 -1.77 -6.01
CA ILE A 67 -2.03 -3.13 -6.43
C ILE A 67 -2.00 -4.00 -5.17
N GLY A 68 -3.06 -4.79 -4.97
CA GLY A 68 -3.36 -5.52 -3.75
C GLY A 68 -4.50 -4.87 -2.95
N THR A 69 -5.73 -5.38 -3.12
CA THR A 69 -6.93 -4.87 -2.42
C THR A 69 -7.16 -5.62 -1.10
N PHE A 70 -6.97 -6.95 -1.11
CA PHE A 70 -7.36 -7.85 -0.03
C PHE A 70 -8.80 -7.57 0.45
N THR A 71 -9.00 -7.16 1.70
CA THR A 71 -10.31 -6.81 2.28
C THR A 71 -10.59 -5.31 2.28
N GLY A 72 -9.72 -4.51 1.67
CA GLY A 72 -9.94 -3.09 1.40
C GLY A 72 -9.52 -2.13 2.51
N LEU A 73 -8.70 -2.55 3.49
CA LEU A 73 -8.30 -1.67 4.61
C LEU A 73 -7.45 -0.48 4.13
N SER A 74 -6.47 -0.70 3.26
CA SER A 74 -5.63 0.33 2.66
C SER A 74 -6.41 1.24 1.72
N SER A 75 -7.24 0.65 0.83
CA SER A 75 -8.13 1.41 -0.06
C SER A 75 -9.04 2.35 0.73
N LEU A 76 -9.69 1.84 1.81
CA LEU A 76 -10.56 2.65 2.65
C LEU A 76 -9.77 3.75 3.38
N SER A 77 -8.56 3.43 3.88
CA SER A 77 -7.70 4.41 4.57
C SER A 77 -7.34 5.58 3.66
N MET A 78 -6.95 5.29 2.42
CA MET A 78 -6.69 6.33 1.41
C MET A 78 -7.97 7.10 1.06
N CYS A 79 -9.08 6.39 0.83
CA CYS A 79 -10.33 7.00 0.38
C CYS A 79 -10.92 8.00 1.37
N ILE A 80 -10.86 7.72 2.68
CA ILE A 80 -11.35 8.64 3.73
C ILE A 80 -10.59 9.98 3.69
N GLY A 81 -9.34 9.99 3.24
CA GLY A 81 -8.52 11.19 3.09
C GLY A 81 -8.79 11.99 1.82
N LEU A 82 -9.44 11.40 0.81
CA LEU A 82 -9.61 11.99 -0.51
C LEU A 82 -10.71 13.06 -0.58
N GLU A 83 -10.59 13.92 -1.57
CA GLU A 83 -11.68 14.81 -1.99
C GLU A 83 -12.75 13.99 -2.75
N LYS A 84 -14.00 14.47 -2.75
CA LYS A 84 -15.16 13.74 -3.30
C LYS A 84 -15.05 13.39 -4.79
N ASP A 85 -14.35 14.18 -5.56
CA ASP A 85 -14.14 13.99 -7.01
C ASP A 85 -12.93 13.11 -7.34
N SER A 86 -12.22 12.62 -6.33
CA SER A 86 -11.07 11.73 -6.49
C SER A 86 -11.50 10.26 -6.57
N LYS A 87 -10.70 9.45 -7.24
CA LYS A 87 -10.98 8.03 -7.50
C LYS A 87 -9.79 7.13 -7.15
N ILE A 88 -10.08 5.96 -6.63
CA ILE A 88 -9.13 4.86 -6.44
C ILE A 88 -9.52 3.74 -7.41
N THR A 89 -8.56 3.25 -8.17
CA THR A 89 -8.65 1.98 -8.89
C THR A 89 -7.80 0.97 -8.13
N THR A 90 -8.41 -0.10 -7.60
CA THR A 90 -7.69 -1.14 -6.85
C THR A 90 -7.76 -2.48 -7.55
N LEU A 91 -6.63 -3.18 -7.60
CA LEU A 91 -6.43 -4.42 -8.36
C LEU A 91 -6.24 -5.58 -7.40
N ASP A 92 -6.97 -6.67 -7.58
CA ASP A 92 -6.74 -7.93 -6.88
C ASP A 92 -7.20 -9.12 -7.74
N LYS A 93 -6.50 -10.24 -7.65
CA LYS A 93 -6.90 -11.46 -8.33
C LYS A 93 -7.90 -12.30 -7.52
N ASN A 94 -8.01 -12.07 -6.23
CA ASN A 94 -8.87 -12.84 -5.35
C ASN A 94 -10.28 -12.26 -5.32
N LYS A 95 -11.19 -12.93 -6.03
CA LYS A 95 -12.59 -12.53 -6.11
C LYS A 95 -13.30 -12.53 -4.75
N GLU A 96 -12.98 -13.48 -3.88
CA GLU A 96 -13.65 -13.63 -2.58
C GLU A 96 -13.37 -12.43 -1.67
N THR A 97 -12.08 -12.10 -1.46
CA THR A 97 -11.68 -10.96 -0.63
C THR A 97 -12.11 -9.63 -1.25
N SER A 98 -12.08 -9.50 -2.59
CA SER A 98 -12.55 -8.31 -3.30
C SER A 98 -14.05 -8.06 -3.11
N LEU A 99 -14.88 -9.13 -3.09
CA LEU A 99 -16.30 -8.99 -2.80
C LEU A 99 -16.57 -8.60 -1.34
N VAL A 100 -15.71 -9.03 -0.41
CA VAL A 100 -15.76 -8.57 0.99
C VAL A 100 -15.40 -7.09 1.07
N ALA A 101 -14.31 -6.67 0.40
CA ALA A 101 -13.91 -5.27 0.34
C ALA A 101 -15.04 -4.38 -0.19
N LYS A 102 -15.72 -4.80 -1.27
CA LYS A 102 -16.85 -4.07 -1.84
C LYS A 102 -17.97 -3.81 -0.81
N LYS A 103 -18.33 -4.82 0.01
CA LYS A 103 -19.34 -4.66 1.08
C LYS A 103 -18.91 -3.63 2.13
N PHE A 104 -17.62 -3.60 2.47
CA PHE A 104 -17.10 -2.59 3.39
C PHE A 104 -17.10 -1.19 2.78
N PHE A 105 -16.80 -1.05 1.48
CA PHE A 105 -16.87 0.23 0.78
C PHE A 105 -18.31 0.76 0.70
N GLU A 106 -19.29 -0.11 0.47
CA GLU A 106 -20.71 0.22 0.53
C GLU A 106 -21.12 0.70 1.93
N LYS A 107 -20.68 -0.02 2.97
CA LYS A 107 -20.96 0.35 4.37
C LYS A 107 -20.32 1.68 4.77
N ALA A 108 -19.11 1.96 4.26
CA ALA A 108 -18.43 3.23 4.47
C ALA A 108 -18.95 4.37 3.58
N LYS A 109 -19.89 4.08 2.65
CA LYS A 109 -20.46 5.03 1.68
C LYS A 109 -19.41 5.65 0.75
N VAL A 110 -18.40 4.86 0.36
CA VAL A 110 -17.30 5.28 -0.53
C VAL A 110 -17.25 4.52 -1.86
N SER A 111 -18.25 3.69 -2.15
CA SER A 111 -18.31 2.86 -3.37
C SER A 111 -18.22 3.67 -4.66
N GLU A 112 -18.70 4.90 -4.66
CA GLU A 112 -18.60 5.81 -5.80
C GLU A 112 -17.15 6.25 -6.10
N GLN A 113 -16.23 6.12 -5.12
CA GLN A 113 -14.84 6.56 -5.23
C GLN A 113 -13.85 5.41 -5.44
N ILE A 114 -14.28 4.14 -5.29
CA ILE A 114 -13.37 2.99 -5.35
C ILE A 114 -13.87 1.99 -6.40
N ASP A 115 -13.09 1.82 -7.46
CA ASP A 115 -13.31 0.83 -8.51
C ASP A 115 -12.40 -0.37 -8.29
N ILE A 116 -12.97 -1.58 -8.14
CA ILE A 116 -12.22 -2.83 -7.99
C ILE A 116 -12.13 -3.54 -9.34
N ILE A 117 -10.91 -3.87 -9.77
CA ILE A 117 -10.66 -4.72 -10.94
C ILE A 117 -10.17 -6.08 -10.45
N ILE A 118 -10.94 -7.14 -10.73
CA ILE A 118 -10.62 -8.51 -10.34
C ILE A 118 -9.96 -9.22 -11.51
N ASP A 119 -8.63 -9.25 -11.55
CA ASP A 119 -7.79 -9.90 -12.57
C ASP A 119 -6.35 -9.96 -12.02
N GLU A 120 -5.47 -10.73 -12.68
CA GLU A 120 -4.03 -10.65 -12.41
C GLU A 120 -3.54 -9.21 -12.60
N ALA A 121 -2.80 -8.70 -11.60
CA ALA A 121 -2.41 -7.29 -11.56
C ALA A 121 -1.65 -6.84 -12.82
N VAL A 122 -0.74 -7.68 -13.34
CA VAL A 122 0.02 -7.38 -14.58
C VAL A 122 -0.91 -7.17 -15.77
N ASN A 123 -1.96 -7.98 -15.91
CA ASN A 123 -2.92 -7.85 -17.01
C ASN A 123 -3.69 -6.53 -16.89
N SER A 124 -4.17 -6.24 -15.68
CA SER A 124 -4.89 -4.99 -15.40
C SER A 124 -4.03 -3.75 -15.65
N ILE A 125 -2.78 -3.76 -15.18
CA ILE A 125 -1.84 -2.66 -15.38
C ILE A 125 -1.57 -2.45 -16.89
N ASN A 126 -1.33 -3.51 -17.65
CA ASN A 126 -1.12 -3.40 -19.09
C ASN A 126 -2.34 -2.81 -19.82
N LYS A 127 -3.57 -3.22 -19.43
CA LYS A 127 -4.80 -2.61 -19.97
C LYS A 127 -4.86 -1.11 -19.65
N LEU A 128 -4.49 -0.69 -18.43
CA LEU A 128 -4.46 0.71 -18.05
C LEU A 128 -3.41 1.50 -18.84
N ILE A 129 -2.25 0.91 -19.13
CA ILE A 129 -1.20 1.51 -20.00
C ILE A 129 -1.73 1.73 -21.43
N ILE A 130 -2.36 0.70 -22.02
CA ILE A 130 -2.96 0.79 -23.37
C ILE A 130 -4.03 1.90 -23.41
N GLN A 131 -4.80 2.05 -22.33
CA GLN A 131 -5.80 3.12 -22.18
C GLN A 131 -5.19 4.49 -21.88
N LYS A 132 -3.87 4.61 -21.77
CA LYS A 132 -3.14 5.85 -21.42
C LYS A 132 -3.64 6.48 -20.11
N LYS A 133 -4.03 5.65 -19.14
CA LYS A 133 -4.41 6.14 -17.81
C LYS A 133 -3.17 6.65 -17.08
N LEU A 134 -3.34 7.73 -16.32
CA LEU A 134 -2.30 8.30 -15.46
C LEU A 134 -2.84 8.49 -14.05
N PHE A 135 -1.97 8.24 -13.07
CA PHE A 135 -2.26 8.32 -11.64
C PHE A 135 -1.34 9.32 -10.95
N ASP A 136 -1.83 9.93 -9.89
CA ASP A 136 -1.07 10.85 -9.03
C ASP A 136 -0.31 10.08 -7.94
N LEU A 137 -0.90 8.98 -7.47
CA LEU A 137 -0.36 8.10 -6.44
C LEU A 137 -0.58 6.65 -6.84
N ILE A 138 0.44 5.80 -6.64
CA ILE A 138 0.33 4.34 -6.80
C ILE A 138 0.77 3.69 -5.49
N PHE A 139 -0.05 2.78 -4.95
CA PHE A 139 0.27 1.99 -3.78
C PHE A 139 0.46 0.52 -4.17
N ILE A 140 1.59 -0.10 -3.79
CA ILE A 140 1.94 -1.47 -4.12
C ILE A 140 2.05 -2.28 -2.83
N ASP A 141 1.09 -3.18 -2.61
CA ASP A 141 1.09 -4.16 -1.52
C ASP A 141 0.48 -5.48 -2.00
N ALA A 142 1.21 -6.17 -2.86
CA ALA A 142 0.81 -7.43 -3.47
C ALA A 142 1.87 -8.53 -3.26
N ASP A 143 1.89 -9.55 -4.11
CA ASP A 143 2.89 -10.61 -4.08
C ASP A 143 4.30 -10.08 -4.37
N LYS A 144 5.22 -10.39 -3.48
CA LYS A 144 6.57 -9.80 -3.45
C LYS A 144 7.44 -10.24 -4.64
N GLU A 145 7.18 -11.42 -5.19
CA GLU A 145 7.87 -11.94 -6.36
C GLU A 145 7.74 -11.03 -7.60
N ASN A 146 6.64 -10.31 -7.69
CA ASN A 146 6.37 -9.41 -8.81
C ASN A 146 6.67 -7.92 -8.52
N TYR A 147 7.24 -7.56 -7.38
CA TYR A 147 7.46 -6.16 -6.98
C TYR A 147 8.22 -5.34 -8.04
N LYS A 148 9.33 -5.86 -8.55
CA LYS A 148 10.08 -5.18 -9.62
C LYS A 148 9.22 -4.94 -10.85
N LYS A 149 8.42 -5.93 -11.25
CA LYS A 149 7.53 -5.84 -12.41
C LYS A 149 6.42 -4.83 -12.19
N TYR A 150 5.78 -4.85 -11.01
CA TYR A 150 4.75 -3.86 -10.67
C TYR A 150 5.32 -2.44 -10.65
N TYR A 151 6.49 -2.26 -10.07
CA TYR A 151 7.17 -0.97 -10.04
C TYR A 151 7.46 -0.43 -11.44
N GLU A 152 8.09 -1.24 -12.32
CA GLU A 152 8.40 -0.84 -13.70
C GLU A 152 7.17 -0.44 -14.50
N LEU A 153 6.11 -1.24 -14.40
CA LEU A 153 4.86 -0.94 -15.07
C LEU A 153 4.18 0.33 -14.48
N SER A 154 4.30 0.52 -13.16
CA SER A 154 3.73 1.67 -12.45
C SER A 154 4.39 2.98 -12.86
N ILE A 155 5.70 3.01 -13.11
CA ILE A 155 6.40 4.20 -13.60
C ILE A 155 5.76 4.74 -14.91
N ASN A 156 5.25 3.85 -15.78
CA ASN A 156 4.58 4.26 -17.03
C ASN A 156 3.18 4.85 -16.78
N LEU A 157 2.55 4.51 -15.67
CA LEU A 157 1.22 5.00 -15.27
C LEU A 157 1.29 6.22 -14.34
N LEU A 158 2.47 6.53 -13.81
CA LEU A 158 2.64 7.61 -12.86
C LEU A 158 2.87 8.93 -13.59
N LYS A 159 2.15 9.97 -13.18
CA LYS A 159 2.40 11.34 -13.61
C LYS A 159 3.79 11.82 -13.15
N LYS A 160 4.35 12.82 -13.81
CA LYS A 160 5.49 13.56 -13.27
C LYS A 160 5.10 14.15 -11.91
N ASP A 161 6.05 14.16 -10.96
CA ASP A 161 5.85 14.56 -9.57
C ASP A 161 4.86 13.69 -8.77
N GLY A 162 4.36 12.59 -9.36
CA GLY A 162 3.53 11.61 -8.68
C GLY A 162 4.36 10.68 -7.77
N PHE A 163 3.68 9.93 -6.91
CA PHE A 163 4.32 9.06 -5.92
C PHE A 163 3.97 7.59 -6.13
N ILE A 164 4.97 6.72 -5.93
CA ILE A 164 4.75 5.29 -5.69
C ILE A 164 5.11 5.00 -4.24
N ILE A 165 4.24 4.29 -3.54
CA ILE A 165 4.50 3.77 -2.19
C ILE A 165 4.49 2.25 -2.27
N ILE A 166 5.54 1.62 -1.76
CA ILE A 166 5.69 0.17 -1.77
C ILE A 166 5.80 -0.32 -0.33
N ASP A 167 4.92 -1.26 0.06
CA ASP A 167 4.89 -1.83 1.41
C ASP A 167 5.88 -3.00 1.58
N ASN A 168 6.17 -3.33 2.83
CA ASN A 168 6.98 -4.47 3.30
C ASN A 168 8.43 -4.47 2.78
N VAL A 169 9.02 -3.29 2.58
CA VAL A 169 10.39 -3.19 2.06
C VAL A 169 11.46 -3.48 3.12
N LEU A 170 11.11 -3.51 4.40
CA LEU A 170 12.00 -3.93 5.50
C LEU A 170 11.93 -5.42 5.82
N TRP A 171 10.87 -6.11 5.37
CA TRP A 171 10.71 -7.56 5.44
C TRP A 171 11.07 -8.13 6.81
N HIS A 172 10.37 -7.67 7.85
CA HIS A 172 10.59 -8.06 9.27
C HIS A 172 12.03 -7.83 9.75
N GLY A 173 12.80 -6.97 9.08
CA GLY A 173 14.23 -6.74 9.36
C GLY A 173 15.18 -7.78 8.75
N GLU A 174 14.68 -8.82 8.11
CA GLU A 174 15.49 -9.90 7.53
C GLU A 174 16.40 -9.43 6.39
N ILE A 175 16.07 -8.30 5.75
CA ILE A 175 16.85 -7.74 4.63
C ILE A 175 18.26 -7.34 5.05
N VAL A 176 18.54 -7.07 6.34
CA VAL A 176 19.87 -6.64 6.81
C VAL A 176 20.80 -7.82 7.06
N ASP A 177 20.29 -9.03 7.29
CA ASP A 177 21.11 -10.23 7.44
C ASP A 177 21.58 -10.75 6.07
N LYS A 178 22.83 -10.46 5.73
CA LYS A 178 23.45 -10.90 4.46
C LYS A 178 23.53 -12.42 4.31
N ASN A 179 23.44 -13.16 5.41
CA ASN A 179 23.46 -14.64 5.41
C ASN A 179 22.07 -15.24 5.18
N ASN A 180 21.01 -14.47 5.37
CA ASN A 180 19.66 -14.91 5.04
C ASN A 180 19.53 -15.06 3.52
N LYS A 181 19.34 -16.31 3.07
CA LYS A 181 19.21 -16.70 1.65
C LYS A 181 17.78 -17.06 1.27
N GLU A 182 16.82 -16.79 2.15
CA GLU A 182 15.41 -17.01 1.84
C GLU A 182 14.99 -16.25 0.58
N HIS A 183 14.19 -16.91 -0.25
CA HIS A 183 13.85 -16.44 -1.59
C HIS A 183 13.23 -15.04 -1.57
N LEU A 184 12.22 -14.81 -0.72
CA LEU A 184 11.54 -13.51 -0.65
C LEU A 184 12.43 -12.44 -0.02
N THR A 185 13.24 -12.77 1.00
CA THR A 185 14.21 -11.84 1.59
C THR A 185 15.21 -11.34 0.55
N LYS A 186 15.68 -12.24 -0.33
CA LYS A 186 16.58 -11.86 -1.43
C LYS A 186 15.86 -10.95 -2.43
N ILE A 187 14.64 -11.30 -2.83
CA ILE A 187 13.84 -10.50 -3.77
C ILE A 187 13.68 -9.07 -3.26
N ILE A 188 13.26 -8.89 -1.99
CA ILE A 188 13.05 -7.54 -1.42
C ILE A 188 14.37 -6.78 -1.32
N ARG A 189 15.46 -7.42 -0.92
CA ARG A 189 16.79 -6.80 -0.86
C ARG A 189 17.25 -6.31 -2.24
N ASP A 190 17.12 -7.18 -3.26
CA ASP A 190 17.49 -6.85 -4.64
C ASP A 190 16.57 -5.74 -5.20
N PHE A 191 15.28 -5.78 -4.86
CA PHE A 191 14.32 -4.74 -5.22
C PHE A 191 14.66 -3.38 -4.58
N ASN A 192 14.96 -3.33 -3.29
CA ASN A 192 15.36 -2.10 -2.62
C ASN A 192 16.61 -1.50 -3.26
N THR A 193 17.61 -2.34 -3.60
CA THR A 193 18.82 -1.91 -4.32
C THR A 193 18.48 -1.38 -5.70
N TYR A 194 17.56 -2.02 -6.41
CA TYR A 194 17.11 -1.61 -7.72
C TYR A 194 16.46 -0.21 -7.69
N VAL A 195 15.51 0.02 -6.76
CA VAL A 195 14.84 1.31 -6.60
C VAL A 195 15.83 2.41 -6.19
N ASN A 196 16.75 2.10 -5.29
CA ASN A 196 17.78 3.08 -4.85
C ASN A 196 18.69 3.57 -5.97
N ASN A 197 18.90 2.77 -7.01
CA ASN A 197 19.72 3.12 -8.18
C ASN A 197 18.90 3.68 -9.36
N ASP A 198 17.60 3.83 -9.21
CA ASP A 198 16.74 4.31 -10.30
C ASP A 198 16.75 5.84 -10.39
N VAL A 199 17.38 6.36 -11.43
CA VAL A 199 17.52 7.80 -11.67
C VAL A 199 16.20 8.50 -12.07
N ARG A 200 15.13 7.74 -12.29
CA ARG A 200 13.80 8.28 -12.66
C ARG A 200 13.00 8.76 -11.44
N VAL A 201 13.47 8.43 -10.23
CA VAL A 201 12.78 8.75 -8.99
C VAL A 201 13.74 9.26 -7.92
N GLU A 202 13.20 10.00 -6.97
CA GLU A 202 13.78 10.21 -5.65
C GLU A 202 13.10 9.26 -4.68
N ASN A 203 13.84 8.49 -3.89
CA ASN A 203 13.26 7.55 -2.96
C ASN A 203 13.72 7.74 -1.53
N ILE A 204 12.83 7.44 -0.59
CA ILE A 204 13.12 7.29 0.84
C ILE A 204 12.47 6.02 1.37
N ILE A 205 13.05 5.43 2.41
CA ILE A 205 12.42 4.36 3.17
C ILE A 205 12.05 4.89 4.56
N ILE A 206 10.79 4.74 4.96
CA ILE A 206 10.31 5.09 6.29
C ILE A 206 9.88 3.83 7.06
N PRO A 207 10.25 3.69 8.35
CA PRO A 207 9.99 2.48 9.12
C PRO A 207 8.59 2.51 9.76
N ILE A 208 7.54 2.58 8.92
CA ILE A 208 6.14 2.44 9.36
C ILE A 208 5.67 1.04 9.01
N GLY A 209 5.11 0.29 9.97
CA GLY A 209 4.77 -1.12 9.78
C GLY A 209 6.01 -1.93 9.39
N ASP A 210 5.94 -2.68 8.30
CA ASP A 210 7.08 -3.43 7.74
C ASP A 210 7.88 -2.62 6.70
N GLY A 211 7.81 -1.29 6.80
CA GLY A 211 8.54 -0.31 6.00
C GLY A 211 7.86 0.07 4.69
N PHE A 212 7.75 1.38 4.46
CA PHE A 212 7.34 1.96 3.18
C PHE A 212 8.54 2.51 2.42
N SER A 213 8.72 2.10 1.16
CA SER A 213 9.52 2.84 0.20
C SER A 213 8.62 3.84 -0.52
N ILE A 214 8.99 5.12 -0.47
CA ILE A 214 8.25 6.22 -1.11
C ILE A 214 9.11 6.77 -2.21
N CYS A 215 8.63 6.70 -3.44
CA CYS A 215 9.33 7.12 -4.64
C CYS A 215 8.55 8.26 -5.32
N ARG A 216 9.20 9.41 -5.54
CA ARG A 216 8.64 10.51 -6.33
C ARG A 216 9.23 10.47 -7.73
N LYS A 217 8.39 10.47 -8.77
CA LYS A 217 8.83 10.50 -10.18
C LYS A 217 9.35 11.89 -10.55
N LEU A 218 10.52 11.95 -11.19
CA LEU A 218 11.19 13.17 -11.64
C LEU A 218 10.69 13.68 -13.00
#